data_b0bd13041454cda9a603eb674f90276f
#
_entry.id   b0bd13041454cda9a603eb674f90276f
#
_cell.length_a   1.000
_cell.length_b   1.000
_cell.length_c   1.000
_cell.angle_alpha   90.00
_cell.angle_beta   90.00
_cell.angle_gamma   90.00
#
_symmetry.space_group_name_H-M   'P 1'
#
loop_
_entity.id
_entity.type
_entity.pdbx_description
1 polymer ?
#
loop_
_entity_poly.entity_id
_entity_poly.type
_entity_poly.pdbx_seq_one_letter_code
_entity_poly.pdbx_strand_id
1 'polypeptide(L)'
;MSITRKGLLGLASGGLLAAAVGTTARPAVAATARAPERIGPARRTLIRNADVITLDAQLGELHGTDVLMEGGKIVAIGKALAVDGAEVVDATGMILMPGMVDGHRHIWQSVHSGAIPKISPVINDYINWKMRVDVCYTPEDAYLAQYAGGLLSIDSGVTSVLDFCHTFHSAEAVEQAVKGLRDAGLPGTFAWQLSRHPVFGPGGSATMAQIMTNSGQAPDEDHWRIAEHVRSLFSGDDDLLRFGLASPIYQDAPISRTAETFARIRRLQPHVLAVHYHRSDKPFSDQSLQNVRQMGEAGLLGPDFHIAHGHGMHDVELQMMRDNDSMICATTMGEHSYPFPSVHGRAARAGVKVGIGIDTGVAFTHDYFQHVRGSYYNLFRTDEGKQIALSMSAEDVLNMASGRAAAAIREARAGTISVGKRADVLLLRTDRLDFPVMRALAERVANFSSYSDLDSVWVAGVARKRDGRMVGVDMAALKQKVNAMTERLHAQADTIRLT
;
A
#
# COMPACT_ATOMS: atom_id res chain seq x y z
N MET A 1 -43.68 -23.40 -6.67
CA MET A 1 -44.79 -22.41 -6.58
C MET A 1 -44.32 -21.15 -7.28
N SER A 2 -44.86 -20.90 -8.44
CA SER A 2 -44.56 -19.77 -9.33
C SER A 2 -45.47 -18.62 -8.96
N ILE A 3 -44.98 -17.41 -8.77
CA ILE A 3 -45.79 -16.19 -8.70
C ILE A 3 -45.33 -15.24 -9.81
N THR A 4 -46.22 -15.08 -10.75
CA THR A 4 -46.13 -14.22 -11.93
C THR A 4 -46.43 -12.76 -11.59
N ARG A 5 -45.68 -11.85 -12.24
CA ARG A 5 -45.94 -10.41 -12.32
C ARG A 5 -47.18 -10.15 -13.19
N LYS A 6 -48.09 -9.29 -12.74
CA LYS A 6 -48.90 -8.39 -13.61
C LYS A 6 -49.55 -7.25 -12.80
N GLY A 7 -49.26 -6.02 -13.23
CA GLY A 7 -50.21 -4.95 -13.48
C GLY A 7 -50.54 -3.99 -12.37
N LEU A 8 -50.15 -2.72 -12.55
CA LEU A 8 -51.12 -1.61 -12.54
C LEU A 8 -50.48 -0.35 -13.15
N LEU A 9 -50.99 0.01 -14.33
CA LEU A 9 -50.92 1.35 -14.87
C LEU A 9 -52.01 2.19 -14.27
N GLY A 10 -51.72 3.44 -13.86
CA GLY A 10 -52.70 4.45 -13.48
C GLY A 10 -52.20 5.84 -13.88
N LEU A 11 -52.75 6.37 -14.93
CA LEU A 11 -52.60 7.73 -15.43
C LEU A 11 -53.21 8.75 -14.44
N ALA A 12 -52.50 9.88 -14.23
CA ALA A 12 -53.18 11.15 -13.94
C ALA A 12 -52.29 12.32 -14.46
N SER A 13 -52.85 12.98 -15.45
CA SER A 13 -52.40 14.24 -16.04
C SER A 13 -52.73 15.42 -15.13
N GLY A 14 -51.82 16.44 -15.06
CA GLY A 14 -52.11 17.71 -14.38
C GLY A 14 -50.98 18.74 -14.49
N GLY A 15 -51.16 19.66 -15.43
CA GLY A 15 -50.91 21.10 -15.27
C GLY A 15 -49.47 21.62 -15.15
N LEU A 16 -48.93 22.16 -16.26
CA LEU A 16 -47.83 23.10 -16.31
C LEU A 16 -48.20 24.44 -15.63
N LEU A 17 -47.35 24.92 -14.73
CA LEU A 17 -47.18 26.34 -14.46
C LEU A 17 -45.67 26.62 -14.45
N ALA A 18 -45.20 27.30 -15.52
CA ALA A 18 -43.84 27.79 -15.61
C ALA A 18 -43.70 29.08 -14.81
N ALA A 19 -42.86 29.05 -13.75
CA ALA A 19 -42.37 30.25 -13.10
C ALA A 19 -40.90 30.41 -13.50
N ALA A 20 -40.63 31.43 -14.33
CA ALA A 20 -39.30 31.83 -14.67
C ALA A 20 -38.64 32.50 -13.46
N VAL A 21 -37.66 31.85 -12.84
CA VAL A 21 -36.75 32.47 -11.88
C VAL A 21 -35.44 32.72 -12.58
N GLY A 22 -35.17 34.00 -12.80
CA GLY A 22 -33.91 34.50 -13.36
C GLY A 22 -32.75 34.20 -12.40
N THR A 23 -31.89 33.28 -12.76
CA THR A 23 -30.62 33.05 -12.06
C THR A 23 -29.56 33.99 -12.67
N THR A 24 -29.23 35.06 -11.94
CA THR A 24 -27.99 35.79 -12.21
C THR A 24 -26.81 34.90 -11.88
N ALA A 25 -26.12 34.44 -12.91
CA ALA A 25 -24.85 33.72 -12.78
C ALA A 25 -23.81 34.64 -12.14
N ARG A 26 -23.40 34.36 -10.91
CA ARG A 26 -22.17 34.92 -10.34
C ARG A 26 -20.98 34.31 -11.07
N PRO A 27 -19.97 35.13 -11.47
CA PRO A 27 -18.76 34.59 -12.06
C PRO A 27 -18.06 33.71 -11.05
N ALA A 28 -17.80 32.46 -11.44
CA ALA A 28 -16.98 31.53 -10.67
C ALA A 28 -15.55 32.12 -10.61
N VAL A 29 -15.13 32.56 -9.44
CA VAL A 29 -13.74 32.87 -9.17
C VAL A 29 -12.99 31.55 -9.29
N ALA A 30 -12.14 31.44 -10.30
CA ALA A 30 -11.23 30.32 -10.46
C ALA A 30 -10.34 30.28 -9.22
N ALA A 31 -10.61 29.33 -8.32
CA ALA A 31 -9.71 29.00 -7.24
C ALA A 31 -8.45 28.43 -7.88
N THR A 32 -7.40 29.24 -7.95
CA THR A 32 -6.06 28.77 -8.27
C THR A 32 -5.73 27.68 -7.25
N ALA A 33 -5.60 26.45 -7.73
CA ALA A 33 -5.12 25.34 -6.92
C ALA A 33 -3.77 25.75 -6.34
N ARG A 34 -3.74 26.02 -5.04
CA ARG A 34 -2.51 26.31 -4.31
C ARG A 34 -1.69 25.04 -4.38
N ALA A 35 -0.47 25.13 -4.91
CA ALA A 35 0.46 23.99 -4.86
C ALA A 35 0.54 23.48 -3.40
N PRO A 36 0.63 22.16 -3.19
CA PRO A 36 0.71 21.61 -1.84
C PRO A 36 1.83 22.33 -1.12
N GLU A 37 1.52 22.84 0.06
CA GLU A 37 2.47 23.57 0.89
C GLU A 37 3.69 22.65 1.09
N ARG A 38 4.86 23.07 0.62
CA ARG A 38 6.12 22.42 0.97
C ARG A 38 6.10 22.25 2.47
N ILE A 39 6.48 21.05 2.95
CA ILE A 39 6.60 20.71 4.37
C ILE A 39 7.40 21.83 5.05
N GLY A 40 6.69 22.82 5.60
CA GLY A 40 7.26 23.83 6.45
C GLY A 40 7.79 23.18 7.73
N PRO A 41 8.63 23.82 8.54
CA PRO A 41 9.09 23.25 9.79
C PRO A 41 7.89 22.76 10.56
N ALA A 42 7.88 21.46 10.94
CA ALA A 42 6.76 20.81 11.57
C ALA A 42 6.39 21.61 12.81
N ARG A 43 5.16 22.13 12.84
CA ARG A 43 4.62 22.85 14.00
C ARG A 43 4.65 21.90 15.19
N ARG A 44 4.85 22.47 16.40
CA ARG A 44 4.61 21.71 17.63
C ARG A 44 3.15 21.32 17.69
N THR A 45 2.87 20.04 17.87
CA THR A 45 1.52 19.56 18.12
C THR A 45 1.52 18.69 19.36
N LEU A 46 0.67 19.05 20.33
CA LEU A 46 0.41 18.29 21.55
C LEU A 46 -0.93 17.57 21.41
N ILE A 47 -0.90 16.25 21.26
CA ILE A 47 -2.08 15.40 21.36
C ILE A 47 -2.28 15.11 22.84
N ARG A 48 -3.40 15.56 23.43
CA ARG A 48 -3.65 15.53 24.85
C ARG A 48 -4.66 14.48 25.25
N ASN A 49 -4.37 13.79 26.35
CA ASN A 49 -5.29 12.88 27.04
C ASN A 49 -5.83 11.74 26.18
N ALA A 50 -5.02 11.18 25.28
CA ALA A 50 -5.38 10.03 24.46
C ALA A 50 -5.19 8.69 25.19
N ASP A 51 -5.96 7.69 24.79
CA ASP A 51 -5.58 6.30 25.00
C ASP A 51 -4.62 5.87 23.88
N VAL A 52 -3.42 5.40 24.22
CA VAL A 52 -2.33 5.23 23.26
C VAL A 52 -1.94 3.76 23.09
N ILE A 53 -2.06 3.25 21.87
CA ILE A 53 -1.43 1.99 21.44
C ILE A 53 -0.06 2.35 20.94
N THR A 54 1.02 2.01 21.68
CA THR A 54 2.36 2.41 21.26
C THR A 54 2.99 1.46 20.26
N LEU A 55 2.65 0.19 20.28
CA LEU A 55 3.33 -0.92 19.59
C LEU A 55 4.84 -0.97 19.90
N ASP A 56 5.25 -0.33 21.00
CA ASP A 56 6.57 -0.41 21.58
C ASP A 56 6.53 -1.40 22.75
N ALA A 57 7.34 -2.45 22.68
CA ALA A 57 7.31 -3.54 23.65
C ALA A 57 7.64 -3.11 25.10
N GLN A 58 8.28 -1.95 25.28
CA GLN A 58 8.62 -1.41 26.60
C GLN A 58 7.51 -0.52 27.16
N LEU A 59 6.77 0.18 26.30
CA LEU A 59 5.73 1.12 26.69
C LEU A 59 4.35 0.51 26.75
N GLY A 60 4.03 -0.46 25.89
CA GLY A 60 2.71 -1.09 25.81
C GLY A 60 1.57 -0.12 25.50
N GLU A 61 0.41 -0.35 26.09
CA GLU A 61 -0.76 0.55 26.03
C GLU A 61 -0.73 1.57 27.17
N LEU A 62 -1.01 2.83 26.86
CA LEU A 62 -1.03 3.95 27.83
C LEU A 62 -2.41 4.61 27.83
N HIS A 63 -2.90 5.01 29.00
CA HIS A 63 -4.20 5.66 29.15
C HIS A 63 -4.08 7.11 29.64
N GLY A 64 -4.91 7.98 29.04
CA GLY A 64 -4.96 9.40 29.39
C GLY A 64 -3.59 10.05 29.27
N THR A 65 -2.93 9.86 28.14
CA THR A 65 -1.52 10.21 27.93
C THR A 65 -1.38 11.27 26.85
N ASP A 66 -0.47 12.20 27.07
CA ASP A 66 -0.11 13.25 26.12
C ASP A 66 1.06 12.78 25.25
N VAL A 67 1.01 13.12 23.97
CA VAL A 67 2.10 12.88 23.00
C VAL A 67 2.46 14.20 22.32
N LEU A 68 3.70 14.64 22.46
CA LEU A 68 4.23 15.84 21.82
C LEU A 68 5.00 15.48 20.55
N MET A 69 4.63 16.12 19.45
CA MET A 69 5.32 16.06 18.17
C MET A 69 5.98 17.41 17.86
N GLU A 70 7.25 17.38 17.45
CA GLU A 70 8.03 18.55 17.04
C GLU A 70 9.07 18.16 16.01
N GLY A 71 9.29 18.98 14.99
CA GLY A 71 10.31 18.73 13.97
C GLY A 71 10.11 17.41 13.20
N GLY A 72 8.85 16.97 13.05
CA GLY A 72 8.51 15.72 12.38
C GLY A 72 8.73 14.46 13.20
N LYS A 73 9.05 14.59 14.49
CA LYS A 73 9.34 13.47 15.42
C LYS A 73 8.46 13.53 16.65
N ILE A 74 8.30 12.40 17.29
CA ILE A 74 7.75 12.29 18.64
C ILE A 74 8.86 12.69 19.62
N VAL A 75 8.66 13.75 20.41
CA VAL A 75 9.69 14.28 21.30
C VAL A 75 9.41 14.04 22.79
N ALA A 76 8.14 13.85 23.16
CA ALA A 76 7.78 13.50 24.54
C ALA A 76 6.48 12.68 24.57
N ILE A 77 6.39 11.78 25.55
CA ILE A 77 5.22 10.98 25.90
C ILE A 77 5.09 11.04 27.44
N GLY A 78 3.92 11.39 27.94
CA GLY A 78 3.71 11.48 29.39
C GLY A 78 2.36 12.04 29.74
N LYS A 79 2.10 12.29 31.04
CA LYS A 79 0.86 12.89 31.51
C LYS A 79 1.03 14.36 31.82
N ALA A 80 0.03 15.16 31.47
CA ALA A 80 -0.03 16.59 31.78
C ALA A 80 1.21 17.38 31.33
N LEU A 81 1.68 17.11 30.08
CA LEU A 81 2.82 17.80 29.53
C LEU A 81 2.56 19.32 29.43
N ALA A 82 3.39 20.11 30.10
CA ALA A 82 3.38 21.56 29.98
C ALA A 82 4.18 21.99 28.75
N VAL A 83 3.50 22.46 27.71
CA VAL A 83 4.14 22.86 26.45
C VAL A 83 3.56 24.17 25.97
N ASP A 84 4.39 25.21 25.89
CA ASP A 84 4.01 26.52 25.37
C ASP A 84 4.12 26.55 23.83
N GLY A 85 3.17 27.24 23.18
CA GLY A 85 3.21 27.49 21.74
C GLY A 85 2.95 26.27 20.85
N ALA A 86 2.44 25.16 21.42
CA ALA A 86 2.01 24.01 20.64
C ALA A 86 0.54 24.16 20.22
N GLU A 87 0.20 23.63 19.03
CA GLU A 87 -1.17 23.34 18.68
C GLU A 87 -1.65 22.20 19.59
N VAL A 88 -2.72 22.41 20.34
CA VAL A 88 -3.28 21.40 21.24
C VAL A 88 -4.46 20.71 20.57
N VAL A 89 -4.40 19.39 20.50
CA VAL A 89 -5.47 18.51 20.03
C VAL A 89 -6.01 17.73 21.23
N ASP A 90 -7.22 18.00 21.65
CA ASP A 90 -7.88 17.22 22.70
C ASP A 90 -8.31 15.86 22.13
N ALA A 91 -7.72 14.81 22.65
CA ALA A 91 -7.97 13.43 22.25
C ALA A 91 -8.67 12.62 23.36
N THR A 92 -9.36 13.32 24.28
CA THR A 92 -10.12 12.68 25.36
C THR A 92 -11.13 11.68 24.80
N GLY A 93 -11.03 10.43 25.22
CA GLY A 93 -11.87 9.33 24.76
C GLY A 93 -11.54 8.81 23.37
N MET A 94 -10.47 9.26 22.75
CA MET A 94 -9.99 8.80 21.45
C MET A 94 -8.77 7.89 21.61
N ILE A 95 -8.50 7.07 20.58
CA ILE A 95 -7.34 6.19 20.53
C ILE A 95 -6.28 6.79 19.59
N LEU A 96 -5.05 6.94 20.10
CA LEU A 96 -3.89 7.28 19.32
C LEU A 96 -3.06 6.02 19.06
N MET A 97 -2.68 5.78 17.80
CA MET A 97 -1.82 4.66 17.41
C MET A 97 -0.78 5.11 16.37
N PRO A 98 0.30 4.31 16.16
CA PRO A 98 1.24 4.60 15.08
C PRO A 98 0.55 4.54 13.72
N GLY A 99 1.08 5.29 12.77
CA GLY A 99 0.72 5.16 11.37
C GLY A 99 0.96 3.74 10.86
N MET A 100 0.03 3.25 10.05
CA MET A 100 0.16 1.92 9.45
C MET A 100 1.16 1.94 8.30
N VAL A 101 1.79 0.79 8.06
CA VAL A 101 2.79 0.57 7.03
C VAL A 101 2.31 -0.52 6.08
N ASP A 102 2.12 -0.18 4.82
CA ASP A 102 1.75 -1.12 3.77
C ASP A 102 3.03 -1.70 3.14
N GLY A 103 3.32 -2.95 3.47
CA GLY A 103 4.58 -3.60 3.10
C GLY A 103 4.67 -4.02 1.64
N HIS A 104 3.56 -3.99 0.89
CA HIS A 104 3.52 -4.27 -0.54
C HIS A 104 2.24 -3.73 -1.17
N ARG A 105 2.39 -2.81 -2.11
CA ARG A 105 1.27 -2.21 -2.83
C ARG A 105 1.69 -1.79 -4.24
N HIS A 106 0.72 -1.83 -5.15
CA HIS A 106 0.80 -1.21 -6.46
C HIS A 106 -0.01 0.09 -6.44
N ILE A 107 0.62 1.19 -6.02
CA ILE A 107 -0.08 2.48 -5.77
C ILE A 107 -0.85 2.95 -7.01
N TRP A 108 -0.28 2.82 -8.21
CA TRP A 108 -0.92 3.24 -9.45
C TRP A 108 -2.27 2.56 -9.73
N GLN A 109 -2.48 1.37 -9.17
CA GLN A 109 -3.72 0.62 -9.34
C GLN A 109 -4.85 1.11 -8.43
N SER A 110 -4.55 1.91 -7.43
CA SER A 110 -5.52 2.38 -6.44
C SER A 110 -6.68 3.18 -7.05
N VAL A 111 -6.47 3.77 -8.21
CA VAL A 111 -7.48 4.55 -8.94
C VAL A 111 -8.42 3.70 -9.81
N HIS A 112 -8.17 2.39 -9.91
CA HIS A 112 -8.93 1.45 -10.72
C HIS A 112 -9.82 0.50 -9.90
N SER A 113 -10.26 0.92 -8.72
CA SER A 113 -11.09 0.08 -7.84
C SER A 113 -12.32 -0.46 -8.56
N GLY A 114 -12.50 -1.80 -8.52
CA GLY A 114 -13.62 -2.48 -9.16
C GLY A 114 -13.45 -2.75 -10.66
N ALA A 115 -12.29 -2.49 -11.25
CA ALA A 115 -12.03 -2.77 -12.68
C ALA A 115 -12.01 -4.27 -12.99
N ILE A 116 -11.80 -5.13 -11.99
CA ILE A 116 -11.85 -6.58 -12.15
C ILE A 116 -13.17 -7.10 -11.57
N PRO A 117 -14.04 -7.67 -12.41
CA PRO A 117 -15.42 -8.03 -11.98
C PRO A 117 -15.47 -9.28 -11.09
N LYS A 118 -14.40 -10.08 -11.04
CA LYS A 118 -14.32 -11.32 -10.27
C LYS A 118 -13.05 -11.36 -9.46
N ILE A 119 -13.15 -11.75 -8.20
CA ILE A 119 -12.00 -11.84 -7.31
C ILE A 119 -11.28 -13.19 -7.42
N SER A 120 -11.95 -14.27 -7.83
CA SER A 120 -11.35 -15.61 -7.91
C SER A 120 -11.95 -16.43 -9.06
N PRO A 121 -11.16 -17.18 -9.75
CA PRO A 121 -9.71 -17.38 -9.82
C PRO A 121 -9.05 -16.36 -10.74
N VAL A 122 -8.65 -15.26 -10.17
CA VAL A 122 -8.55 -13.94 -10.79
C VAL A 122 -7.26 -13.67 -11.50
N ILE A 123 -6.24 -14.50 -11.31
CA ILE A 123 -4.91 -14.15 -11.83
C ILE A 123 -4.93 -13.88 -13.35
N ASN A 124 -5.69 -14.65 -14.10
CA ASN A 124 -5.78 -14.47 -15.56
C ASN A 124 -6.52 -13.19 -15.93
N ASP A 125 -7.65 -12.89 -15.26
CA ASP A 125 -8.42 -11.67 -15.50
C ASP A 125 -7.62 -10.44 -15.08
N TYR A 126 -6.93 -10.50 -13.93
CA TYR A 126 -6.04 -9.47 -13.46
C TYR A 126 -4.87 -9.22 -14.42
N ILE A 127 -4.15 -10.25 -14.81
CA ILE A 127 -3.01 -10.14 -15.73
C ILE A 127 -3.46 -9.56 -17.06
N ASN A 128 -4.57 -10.04 -17.60
CA ASN A 128 -5.14 -9.57 -18.86
C ASN A 128 -5.54 -8.08 -18.79
N TRP A 129 -6.20 -7.68 -17.70
CA TRP A 129 -6.53 -6.28 -17.43
C TRP A 129 -5.25 -5.43 -17.28
N LYS A 130 -4.35 -5.86 -16.42
CA LYS A 130 -3.11 -5.15 -16.10
C LYS A 130 -2.29 -4.88 -17.36
N MET A 131 -2.07 -5.89 -18.19
CA MET A 131 -1.26 -5.76 -19.41
C MET A 131 -1.85 -4.76 -20.39
N ARG A 132 -3.18 -4.68 -20.51
CA ARG A 132 -3.81 -3.72 -21.43
C ARG A 132 -3.79 -2.30 -20.91
N VAL A 133 -4.07 -2.10 -19.63
CA VAL A 133 -4.13 -0.76 -19.03
C VAL A 133 -2.72 -0.18 -18.88
N ASP A 134 -1.75 -1.00 -18.52
CA ASP A 134 -0.35 -0.66 -18.30
C ASP A 134 0.27 0.16 -19.44
N VAL A 135 0.03 -0.26 -20.68
CA VAL A 135 0.61 0.35 -21.88
C VAL A 135 -0.13 1.63 -22.34
N CYS A 136 -1.20 2.02 -21.67
CA CYS A 136 -2.02 3.19 -22.04
C CYS A 136 -1.66 4.45 -21.25
N TYR A 137 -0.82 4.34 -20.22
CA TYR A 137 -0.46 5.46 -19.36
C TYR A 137 0.44 6.48 -20.06
N THR A 138 0.07 7.75 -19.95
CA THR A 138 0.97 8.88 -20.24
C THR A 138 1.74 9.30 -18.99
N PRO A 139 2.78 10.14 -19.10
CA PRO A 139 3.47 10.67 -17.92
C PRO A 139 2.54 11.43 -16.96
N GLU A 140 1.57 12.20 -17.49
CA GLU A 140 0.59 12.93 -16.68
C GLU A 140 -0.34 11.97 -15.92
N ASP A 141 -0.71 10.86 -16.54
CA ASP A 141 -1.50 9.81 -15.89
C ASP A 141 -0.72 9.12 -14.79
N ALA A 142 0.57 8.88 -15.01
CA ALA A 142 1.46 8.31 -14.01
C ALA A 142 1.53 9.20 -12.75
N TYR A 143 1.67 10.51 -12.95
CA TYR A 143 1.59 11.49 -11.86
C TYR A 143 0.25 11.40 -11.12
N LEU A 144 -0.86 11.48 -11.87
CA LEU A 144 -2.20 11.54 -11.26
C LEU A 144 -2.55 10.28 -10.50
N ALA A 145 -2.21 9.10 -11.05
CA ALA A 145 -2.46 7.81 -10.42
C ALA A 145 -1.67 7.65 -9.12
N GLN A 146 -0.39 8.01 -9.12
CA GLN A 146 0.47 7.95 -7.94
C GLN A 146 0.08 8.98 -6.88
N TYR A 147 -0.27 10.20 -7.29
CA TYR A 147 -0.75 11.25 -6.38
C TYR A 147 -2.05 10.84 -5.70
N ALA A 148 -3.05 10.42 -6.48
CA ALA A 148 -4.35 10.01 -5.94
C ALA A 148 -4.25 8.73 -5.10
N GLY A 149 -3.47 7.73 -5.56
CA GLY A 149 -3.24 6.50 -4.81
C GLY A 149 -2.49 6.74 -3.48
N GLY A 150 -1.53 7.67 -3.48
CA GLY A 150 -0.84 8.11 -2.25
C GLY A 150 -1.79 8.77 -1.26
N LEU A 151 -2.68 9.65 -1.72
CA LEU A 151 -3.70 10.28 -0.87
C LEU A 151 -4.70 9.26 -0.32
N LEU A 152 -5.16 8.30 -1.13
CA LEU A 152 -6.03 7.20 -0.69
C LEU A 152 -5.36 6.34 0.38
N SER A 153 -4.05 6.12 0.27
CA SER A 153 -3.27 5.41 1.30
C SER A 153 -3.29 6.17 2.62
N ILE A 154 -2.99 7.47 2.59
CA ILE A 154 -3.00 8.32 3.79
C ILE A 154 -4.42 8.42 4.38
N ASP A 155 -5.45 8.57 3.54
CA ASP A 155 -6.84 8.63 3.98
C ASP A 155 -7.27 7.37 4.73
N SER A 156 -6.69 6.22 4.38
CA SER A 156 -6.92 4.92 5.04
C SER A 156 -5.98 4.63 6.23
N GLY A 157 -5.12 5.58 6.61
CA GLY A 157 -4.21 5.46 7.76
C GLY A 157 -2.84 4.87 7.43
N VAL A 158 -2.52 4.62 6.16
CA VAL A 158 -1.19 4.19 5.74
C VAL A 158 -0.27 5.40 5.65
N THR A 159 0.80 5.41 6.43
CA THR A 159 1.77 6.52 6.51
C THR A 159 3.15 6.17 5.97
N SER A 160 3.35 4.91 5.56
CA SER A 160 4.52 4.46 4.82
C SER A 160 4.17 3.27 3.94
N VAL A 161 4.85 3.14 2.80
CA VAL A 161 4.55 2.10 1.81
C VAL A 161 5.82 1.56 1.16
N LEU A 162 5.80 0.27 0.78
CA LEU A 162 6.62 -0.23 -0.30
C LEU A 162 5.77 -0.24 -1.58
N ASP A 163 5.91 0.80 -2.41
CA ASP A 163 5.27 0.87 -3.72
C ASP A 163 6.05 0.02 -4.72
N PHE A 164 5.53 -1.16 -5.02
CA PHE A 164 6.05 -2.03 -6.07
C PHE A 164 5.49 -1.58 -7.42
N CYS A 165 6.20 -0.66 -8.07
CA CYS A 165 5.75 -0.03 -9.30
C CYS A 165 6.15 -0.86 -10.52
N HIS A 166 5.25 -1.70 -11.02
CA HIS A 166 5.47 -2.61 -12.15
C HIS A 166 4.84 -2.11 -13.44
N THR A 167 4.81 -0.82 -13.62
CA THR A 167 4.31 -0.10 -14.79
C THR A 167 5.18 1.13 -15.08
N PHE A 168 4.78 1.96 -16.04
CA PHE A 168 5.50 3.15 -16.50
C PHE A 168 6.82 2.81 -17.20
N HIS A 169 6.76 2.82 -18.53
CA HIS A 169 7.81 2.25 -19.39
C HIS A 169 8.76 3.30 -20.00
N SER A 170 8.68 4.57 -19.55
CA SER A 170 9.60 5.63 -19.96
C SER A 170 10.17 6.36 -18.75
N ALA A 171 11.37 6.93 -18.88
CA ALA A 171 12.00 7.72 -17.83
C ALA A 171 11.11 8.85 -17.34
N GLU A 172 10.44 9.55 -18.27
CA GLU A 172 9.52 10.65 -17.95
C GLU A 172 8.30 10.16 -17.16
N ALA A 173 7.66 9.06 -17.55
CA ALA A 173 6.52 8.51 -16.83
C ALA A 173 6.91 8.07 -15.40
N VAL A 174 8.07 7.45 -15.22
CA VAL A 174 8.57 7.05 -13.89
C VAL A 174 8.92 8.29 -13.04
N GLU A 175 9.52 9.32 -13.63
CA GLU A 175 9.79 10.59 -12.93
C GLU A 175 8.49 11.24 -12.45
N GLN A 176 7.46 11.31 -13.30
CA GLN A 176 6.15 11.84 -12.94
C GLN A 176 5.46 10.97 -11.86
N ALA A 177 5.64 9.67 -11.89
CA ALA A 177 5.16 8.76 -10.85
C ALA A 177 5.81 9.08 -9.48
N VAL A 178 7.12 9.20 -9.43
CA VAL A 178 7.87 9.59 -8.21
C VAL A 178 7.40 10.95 -7.71
N LYS A 179 7.22 11.92 -8.62
CA LYS A 179 6.72 13.25 -8.28
C LYS A 179 5.32 13.19 -7.69
N GLY A 180 4.40 12.41 -8.28
CA GLY A 180 3.04 12.25 -7.78
C GLY A 180 3.01 11.72 -6.34
N LEU A 181 3.83 10.70 -6.04
CA LEU A 181 3.91 10.11 -4.71
C LEU A 181 4.53 11.08 -3.68
N ARG A 182 5.54 11.85 -4.08
CA ARG A 182 6.11 12.93 -3.25
C ARG A 182 5.11 14.04 -2.94
N ASP A 183 4.36 14.47 -3.95
CA ASP A 183 3.36 15.53 -3.79
C ASP A 183 2.18 15.07 -2.91
N ALA A 184 1.83 13.78 -2.93
CA ALA A 184 0.90 13.20 -1.97
C ALA A 184 1.43 13.23 -0.53
N GLY A 185 2.75 13.28 -0.38
CA GLY A 185 3.43 13.29 0.92
C GLY A 185 3.37 11.95 1.64
N LEU A 186 3.35 10.84 0.90
CA LEU A 186 3.41 9.48 1.43
C LEU A 186 4.86 8.99 1.48
N PRO A 187 5.41 8.75 2.68
CA PRO A 187 6.73 8.16 2.86
C PRO A 187 6.82 6.71 2.42
N GLY A 188 8.03 6.23 2.21
CA GLY A 188 8.29 4.81 1.96
C GLY A 188 9.38 4.56 0.94
N THR A 189 9.24 3.49 0.17
CA THR A 189 10.17 3.11 -0.89
C THR A 189 9.41 2.98 -2.20
N PHE A 190 9.86 3.70 -3.23
CA PHE A 190 9.40 3.53 -4.59
C PHE A 190 10.31 2.51 -5.29
N ALA A 191 9.78 1.30 -5.53
CA ALA A 191 10.51 0.19 -6.15
C ALA A 191 10.02 -0.02 -7.58
N TRP A 192 10.68 0.64 -8.55
CA TRP A 192 10.36 0.46 -9.97
C TRP A 192 10.84 -0.91 -10.44
N GLN A 193 9.97 -1.63 -11.18
CA GLN A 193 10.29 -2.98 -11.67
C GLN A 193 11.05 -2.95 -12.99
N LEU A 194 12.21 -3.59 -13.00
CA LEU A 194 13.04 -3.85 -14.17
C LEU A 194 12.44 -4.96 -15.05
N SER A 195 11.26 -4.72 -15.61
CA SER A 195 10.61 -5.63 -16.57
C SER A 195 10.84 -5.15 -17.99
N ARG A 196 10.86 -6.08 -18.95
CA ARG A 196 10.88 -5.72 -20.38
C ARG A 196 9.67 -4.87 -20.75
N HIS A 197 9.90 -3.90 -21.63
CA HIS A 197 8.80 -3.08 -22.16
C HIS A 197 7.83 -3.96 -22.94
N PRO A 198 6.51 -3.70 -22.82
CA PRO A 198 5.52 -4.42 -23.61
C PRO A 198 5.79 -4.29 -25.11
N VAL A 199 5.52 -5.37 -25.85
CA VAL A 199 5.71 -5.43 -27.32
C VAL A 199 4.50 -4.93 -28.09
N PHE A 200 3.53 -4.32 -27.43
CA PHE A 200 2.27 -3.79 -27.97
C PHE A 200 1.88 -2.50 -27.25
N GLY A 201 0.91 -1.78 -27.82
CA GLY A 201 0.32 -0.58 -27.25
C GLY A 201 -1.14 -0.43 -27.67
N PRO A 202 -1.80 0.70 -27.39
CA PRO A 202 -3.17 0.98 -27.79
C PRO A 202 -3.44 0.67 -29.25
N GLY A 203 -4.53 -0.06 -29.55
CA GLY A 203 -4.87 -0.52 -30.91
C GLY A 203 -4.05 -1.71 -31.43
N GLY A 204 -3.05 -2.15 -30.68
CA GLY A 204 -2.17 -3.27 -31.06
C GLY A 204 -2.69 -4.65 -30.67
N SER A 205 -1.88 -5.65 -30.94
CA SER A 205 -2.15 -7.05 -30.55
C SER A 205 -0.87 -7.78 -30.20
N ALA A 206 -0.98 -8.78 -29.31
CA ALA A 206 0.08 -9.74 -29.00
C ALA A 206 -0.52 -11.07 -28.58
N THR A 207 0.23 -12.15 -28.82
CA THR A 207 -0.09 -13.46 -28.25
C THR A 207 0.49 -13.60 -26.85
N MET A 208 -0.14 -14.43 -26.01
CA MET A 208 0.41 -14.73 -24.68
C MET A 208 1.83 -15.31 -24.78
N ALA A 209 2.11 -16.11 -25.81
CA ALA A 209 3.47 -16.65 -26.03
C ALA A 209 4.51 -15.54 -26.27
N GLN A 210 4.19 -14.52 -27.07
CA GLN A 210 5.07 -13.35 -27.27
C GLN A 210 5.30 -12.58 -25.97
N ILE A 211 4.24 -12.35 -25.19
CA ILE A 211 4.31 -11.67 -23.91
C ILE A 211 5.21 -12.43 -22.94
N MET A 212 4.97 -13.73 -22.77
CA MET A 212 5.75 -14.57 -21.85
C MET A 212 7.23 -14.65 -22.28
N THR A 213 7.49 -14.79 -23.59
CA THR A 213 8.87 -14.78 -24.10
C THR A 213 9.56 -13.46 -23.80
N ASN A 214 8.87 -12.33 -24.02
CA ASN A 214 9.43 -11.01 -23.75
C ASN A 214 9.70 -10.79 -22.25
N SER A 215 8.71 -11.09 -21.39
CA SER A 215 8.83 -10.90 -19.94
C SER A 215 9.88 -11.80 -19.28
N GLY A 216 10.18 -12.95 -19.86
CA GLY A 216 11.24 -13.86 -19.39
C GLY A 216 12.67 -13.42 -19.76
N GLN A 217 12.84 -12.34 -20.53
CA GLN A 217 14.17 -11.83 -20.88
C GLN A 217 14.73 -10.90 -19.78
N ALA A 218 16.06 -10.88 -19.70
CA ALA A 218 16.73 -9.91 -18.83
C ALA A 218 16.49 -8.46 -19.30
N PRO A 219 16.52 -7.46 -18.39
CA PRO A 219 16.46 -6.05 -18.76
C PRO A 219 17.58 -5.70 -19.76
N ASP A 220 17.25 -4.91 -20.78
CA ASP A 220 18.25 -4.38 -21.70
C ASP A 220 18.82 -3.04 -21.20
N GLU A 221 19.72 -2.43 -21.99
CA GLU A 221 20.40 -1.21 -21.59
C GLU A 221 19.44 0.01 -21.48
N ASP A 222 18.29 0.00 -22.17
CA ASP A 222 17.29 1.04 -22.01
C ASP A 222 16.68 1.00 -20.61
N HIS A 223 16.32 -0.19 -20.11
CA HIS A 223 15.79 -0.36 -18.76
C HIS A 223 16.80 0.05 -17.69
N TRP A 224 18.07 -0.27 -17.91
CA TRP A 224 19.13 0.14 -17.00
C TRP A 224 19.34 1.64 -16.99
N ARG A 225 19.26 2.31 -18.15
CA ARG A 225 19.29 3.78 -18.22
C ARG A 225 18.13 4.43 -17.47
N ILE A 226 16.92 3.84 -17.58
CA ILE A 226 15.77 4.30 -16.78
C ILE A 226 16.05 4.07 -15.30
N ALA A 227 16.56 2.91 -14.87
CA ALA A 227 16.89 2.64 -13.47
C ALA A 227 17.91 3.63 -12.90
N GLU A 228 18.95 3.97 -13.66
CA GLU A 228 19.96 4.97 -13.30
C GLU A 228 19.34 6.37 -13.21
N HIS A 229 18.46 6.73 -14.14
CA HIS A 229 17.71 7.98 -14.07
C HIS A 229 16.83 8.03 -12.82
N VAL A 230 16.03 6.98 -12.57
CA VAL A 230 15.21 6.88 -11.35
C VAL A 230 16.08 7.04 -10.11
N ARG A 231 17.24 6.36 -10.04
CA ARG A 231 18.17 6.50 -8.91
C ARG A 231 18.58 7.97 -8.70
N SER A 232 18.80 8.73 -9.76
CA SER A 232 19.22 10.13 -9.69
C SER A 232 18.16 11.07 -9.11
N LEU A 233 16.88 10.66 -9.10
CA LEU A 233 15.78 11.45 -8.52
C LEU A 233 15.80 11.45 -6.98
N PHE A 234 16.62 10.61 -6.35
CA PHE A 234 16.65 10.45 -4.90
C PHE A 234 17.98 10.94 -4.32
N SER A 235 17.92 11.86 -3.37
CA SER A 235 19.09 12.59 -2.85
C SER A 235 19.76 11.95 -1.62
N GLY A 236 19.18 10.90 -1.03
CA GLY A 236 19.79 10.20 0.12
C GLY A 236 18.81 9.77 1.20
N ASP A 237 19.36 9.43 2.39
CA ASP A 237 18.62 8.77 3.48
C ASP A 237 17.61 9.66 4.23
N ASP A 238 17.73 10.98 4.11
CA ASP A 238 16.83 11.93 4.79
C ASP A 238 15.54 12.18 3.99
N ASP A 239 15.44 11.66 2.78
CA ASP A 239 14.21 11.75 1.98
C ASP A 239 13.10 10.88 2.60
N LEU A 240 11.87 11.39 2.59
CA LEU A 240 10.70 10.62 3.05
C LEU A 240 10.40 9.45 2.10
N LEU A 241 10.67 9.63 0.81
CA LEU A 241 10.54 8.60 -0.22
C LEU A 241 11.94 8.17 -0.67
N ARG A 242 12.21 6.86 -0.61
CA ARG A 242 13.50 6.25 -0.91
C ARG A 242 13.49 5.51 -2.23
N PHE A 243 14.67 5.40 -2.85
CA PHE A 243 14.87 4.63 -4.06
C PHE A 243 14.87 3.12 -3.76
N GLY A 244 14.07 2.37 -4.50
CA GLY A 244 14.07 0.92 -4.56
C GLY A 244 14.06 0.43 -6.00
N LEU A 245 14.36 -0.82 -6.19
CA LEU A 245 14.16 -1.53 -7.47
C LEU A 245 13.48 -2.87 -7.21
N ALA A 246 12.61 -3.23 -8.15
CA ALA A 246 12.02 -4.55 -8.18
C ALA A 246 12.53 -5.34 -9.39
N SER A 247 12.69 -6.64 -9.22
CA SER A 247 13.22 -7.55 -10.25
C SER A 247 12.25 -8.70 -10.48
N PRO A 248 12.08 -9.18 -11.72
CA PRO A 248 11.51 -10.49 -11.94
C PRO A 248 12.43 -11.58 -11.38
N ILE A 249 11.85 -12.71 -10.95
CA ILE A 249 12.58 -13.95 -10.73
C ILE A 249 12.51 -14.77 -12.00
N TYR A 250 13.67 -15.17 -12.52
CA TYR A 250 13.78 -15.95 -13.74
C TYR A 250 13.69 -17.44 -13.44
N GLN A 251 12.45 -17.93 -13.28
CA GLN A 251 12.20 -19.31 -12.84
C GLN A 251 12.78 -20.38 -13.78
N ASP A 252 12.74 -20.13 -15.11
CA ASP A 252 13.18 -21.06 -16.14
C ASP A 252 14.62 -20.79 -16.64
N ALA A 253 15.38 -19.98 -15.93
CA ALA A 253 16.75 -19.64 -16.29
C ALA A 253 17.74 -20.10 -15.22
N PRO A 254 19.03 -20.26 -15.57
CA PRO A 254 20.08 -20.51 -14.59
C PRO A 254 20.12 -19.42 -13.52
N ILE A 255 20.43 -19.79 -12.29
CA ILE A 255 20.53 -18.85 -11.16
C ILE A 255 21.54 -17.71 -11.43
N SER A 256 22.53 -17.95 -12.29
CA SER A 256 23.49 -16.92 -12.71
C SER A 256 22.82 -15.68 -13.30
N ARG A 257 21.71 -15.83 -14.05
CA ARG A 257 20.97 -14.69 -14.60
C ARG A 257 20.39 -13.82 -13.50
N THR A 258 19.77 -14.43 -12.49
CA THR A 258 19.27 -13.70 -11.30
C THR A 258 20.43 -13.04 -10.56
N ALA A 259 21.54 -13.76 -10.39
CA ALA A 259 22.74 -13.24 -9.71
C ALA A 259 23.32 -12.01 -10.43
N GLU A 260 23.45 -12.06 -11.76
CA GLU A 260 23.93 -10.93 -12.58
C GLU A 260 23.00 -9.72 -12.47
N THR A 261 21.68 -9.94 -12.55
CA THR A 261 20.68 -8.87 -12.43
C THR A 261 20.72 -8.25 -11.03
N PHE A 262 20.73 -9.04 -9.96
CA PHE A 262 20.81 -8.56 -8.59
C PHE A 262 22.13 -7.82 -8.31
N ALA A 263 23.24 -8.33 -8.82
CA ALA A 263 24.53 -7.65 -8.70
C ALA A 263 24.51 -6.27 -9.37
N ARG A 264 23.86 -6.14 -10.54
CA ARG A 264 23.72 -4.84 -11.22
C ARG A 264 22.77 -3.90 -10.47
N ILE A 265 21.63 -4.41 -9.96
CA ILE A 265 20.70 -3.65 -9.10
C ILE A 265 21.46 -3.12 -7.87
N ARG A 266 22.20 -3.97 -7.16
CA ARG A 266 22.92 -3.58 -5.94
C ARG A 266 24.00 -2.51 -6.16
N ARG A 267 24.57 -2.42 -7.38
CA ARG A 267 25.47 -1.30 -7.72
C ARG A 267 24.78 0.06 -7.71
N LEU A 268 23.46 0.11 -7.93
CA LEU A 268 22.66 1.33 -7.82
C LEU A 268 22.25 1.67 -6.38
N GLN A 269 22.61 0.80 -5.43
CA GLN A 269 22.36 0.98 -3.99
C GLN A 269 20.89 1.25 -3.65
N PRO A 270 19.95 0.39 -4.06
CA PRO A 270 18.54 0.56 -3.69
C PRO A 270 18.37 0.35 -2.19
N HIS A 271 17.41 1.06 -1.61
CA HIS A 271 17.01 0.81 -0.22
C HIS A 271 16.40 -0.58 -0.05
N VAL A 272 15.63 -1.02 -1.05
CA VAL A 272 15.03 -2.36 -1.12
C VAL A 272 15.16 -2.91 -2.54
N LEU A 273 15.56 -4.17 -2.64
CA LEU A 273 15.44 -4.99 -3.84
C LEU A 273 14.24 -5.91 -3.63
N ALA A 274 13.15 -5.64 -4.34
CA ALA A 274 11.88 -6.36 -4.18
C ALA A 274 11.65 -7.38 -5.29
N VAL A 275 10.99 -8.47 -4.96
CA VAL A 275 10.55 -9.48 -5.93
C VAL A 275 9.14 -9.96 -5.59
N HIS A 276 8.34 -10.31 -6.61
CA HIS A 276 7.17 -11.16 -6.41
C HIS A 276 7.59 -12.62 -6.32
N TYR A 277 7.10 -13.33 -5.34
CA TYR A 277 7.33 -14.75 -5.21
C TYR A 277 6.01 -15.47 -4.99
N HIS A 278 5.64 -16.26 -5.98
CA HIS A 278 4.51 -17.16 -5.93
C HIS A 278 5.00 -18.60 -6.11
N ARG A 279 4.51 -19.47 -5.28
CA ARG A 279 4.68 -20.88 -5.57
C ARG A 279 3.84 -21.23 -6.81
N SER A 280 4.44 -21.97 -7.74
CA SER A 280 3.74 -22.44 -8.94
C SER A 280 2.58 -23.38 -8.56
N ASP A 281 1.47 -23.34 -9.33
CA ASP A 281 0.30 -24.23 -9.16
C ASP A 281 0.60 -25.72 -9.41
N LYS A 282 1.78 -26.02 -9.92
CA LYS A 282 2.26 -27.41 -10.00
C LYS A 282 2.63 -27.83 -8.55
N PRO A 283 1.80 -28.62 -7.88
CA PRO A 283 2.10 -29.04 -6.54
C PRO A 283 3.48 -29.70 -6.53
N PHE A 284 4.36 -29.19 -5.68
CA PHE A 284 5.67 -29.77 -5.43
C PHE A 284 6.59 -29.90 -6.67
N SER A 285 6.50 -29.00 -7.66
CA SER A 285 7.61 -28.90 -8.59
C SER A 285 8.83 -28.47 -7.77
N ASP A 286 9.86 -29.29 -7.75
CA ASP A 286 11.13 -28.99 -7.08
C ASP A 286 11.70 -27.62 -7.50
N GLN A 287 11.25 -27.08 -8.63
CA GLN A 287 11.65 -25.78 -9.16
C GLN A 287 11.21 -24.60 -8.30
N SER A 288 10.00 -24.57 -7.71
CA SER A 288 9.58 -23.45 -6.84
C SER A 288 10.24 -23.49 -5.46
N LEU A 289 10.58 -24.66 -4.94
CA LEU A 289 11.44 -24.83 -3.77
C LEU A 289 12.87 -24.35 -4.05
N GLN A 290 13.33 -24.56 -5.27
CA GLN A 290 14.68 -24.28 -5.67
C GLN A 290 14.97 -22.79 -5.78
N ASN A 291 13.98 -21.90 -6.02
CA ASN A 291 14.25 -20.50 -6.28
C ASN A 291 14.77 -19.73 -5.06
N VAL A 292 14.07 -19.71 -3.93
CA VAL A 292 14.58 -19.05 -2.72
C VAL A 292 15.77 -19.82 -2.15
N ARG A 293 15.73 -21.13 -2.19
CA ARG A 293 16.84 -21.98 -1.77
C ARG A 293 18.08 -21.76 -2.63
N GLN A 294 17.96 -21.76 -3.97
CA GLN A 294 19.06 -21.47 -4.88
C GLN A 294 19.60 -20.05 -4.71
N MET A 295 18.71 -19.06 -4.49
CA MET A 295 19.13 -17.70 -4.17
C MET A 295 19.93 -17.64 -2.87
N GLY A 296 19.51 -18.38 -1.84
CA GLY A 296 20.24 -18.48 -0.58
C GLY A 296 21.61 -19.14 -0.76
N GLU A 297 21.66 -20.29 -1.45
CA GLU A 297 22.90 -21.02 -1.76
C GLU A 297 23.87 -20.20 -2.63
N ALA A 298 23.34 -19.33 -3.51
CA ALA A 298 24.10 -18.40 -4.33
C ALA A 298 24.47 -17.08 -3.61
N GLY A 299 24.10 -16.91 -2.34
CA GLY A 299 24.39 -15.69 -1.58
C GLY A 299 23.62 -14.44 -2.06
N LEU A 300 22.46 -14.60 -2.66
CA LEU A 300 21.68 -13.52 -3.23
C LEU A 300 20.67 -12.90 -2.22
N LEU A 301 20.36 -13.61 -1.13
CA LEU A 301 19.56 -13.08 -0.04
C LEU A 301 20.37 -12.04 0.76
N GLY A 302 19.69 -11.19 1.49
CA GLY A 302 20.35 -10.17 2.31
C GLY A 302 19.36 -9.19 2.93
N PRO A 303 19.84 -8.25 3.75
CA PRO A 303 19.00 -7.29 4.46
C PRO A 303 18.31 -6.26 3.54
N ASP A 304 18.68 -6.20 2.26
CA ASP A 304 18.04 -5.41 1.22
C ASP A 304 16.94 -6.17 0.46
N PHE A 305 16.90 -7.50 0.62
CA PHE A 305 16.05 -8.37 -0.18
C PHE A 305 14.66 -8.55 0.42
N HIS A 306 13.63 -8.27 -0.37
CA HIS A 306 12.23 -8.30 0.02
C HIS A 306 11.40 -9.16 -0.91
N ILE A 307 10.62 -10.07 -0.34
CA ILE A 307 9.65 -10.90 -1.06
C ILE A 307 8.24 -10.37 -0.81
N ALA A 308 7.52 -10.06 -1.89
CA ALA A 308 6.08 -9.90 -1.88
C ALA A 308 5.39 -11.27 -1.98
N HIS A 309 4.34 -11.47 -1.21
CA HIS A 309 3.53 -12.67 -1.04
C HIS A 309 4.22 -13.79 -0.26
N GLY A 310 5.11 -14.53 -0.87
CA GLY A 310 5.78 -15.67 -0.23
C GLY A 310 4.86 -16.84 0.12
N HIS A 311 3.61 -16.86 -0.38
CA HIS A 311 2.68 -17.95 -0.06
C HIS A 311 3.20 -19.29 -0.59
N GLY A 312 2.99 -20.34 0.21
CA GLY A 312 3.48 -21.68 -0.09
C GLY A 312 4.97 -21.89 0.18
N MET A 313 5.71 -20.93 0.71
CA MET A 313 7.10 -21.12 1.15
C MET A 313 7.22 -22.24 2.16
N HIS A 314 8.30 -23.00 2.07
CA HIS A 314 8.64 -24.06 3.04
C HIS A 314 9.45 -23.52 4.21
N ASP A 315 9.49 -24.27 5.31
CA ASP A 315 10.21 -23.84 6.52
C ASP A 315 11.70 -23.61 6.28
N VAL A 316 12.32 -24.39 5.40
CA VAL A 316 13.74 -24.20 5.02
C VAL A 316 13.96 -22.83 4.34
N GLU A 317 13.02 -22.39 3.50
CA GLU A 317 13.09 -21.10 2.84
C GLU A 317 12.89 -19.96 3.86
N LEU A 318 11.95 -20.12 4.79
CA LEU A 318 11.75 -19.18 5.89
C LEU A 318 13.00 -19.05 6.79
N GLN A 319 13.66 -20.20 7.09
CA GLN A 319 14.92 -20.20 7.82
C GLN A 319 16.01 -19.43 7.06
N MET A 320 16.15 -19.67 5.74
CA MET A 320 17.11 -18.94 4.93
C MET A 320 16.82 -17.43 4.91
N MET A 321 15.55 -17.03 4.79
CA MET A 321 15.16 -15.62 4.84
C MET A 321 15.55 -14.98 6.18
N ARG A 322 15.27 -15.64 7.30
CA ARG A 322 15.67 -15.19 8.65
C ARG A 322 17.19 -15.06 8.77
N ASP A 323 17.92 -16.10 8.40
CA ASP A 323 19.37 -16.20 8.60
C ASP A 323 20.14 -15.17 7.74
N ASN A 324 19.53 -14.71 6.66
CA ASN A 324 20.05 -13.64 5.79
C ASN A 324 19.43 -12.28 6.05
N ASP A 325 18.66 -12.11 7.13
CA ASP A 325 17.99 -10.86 7.51
C ASP A 325 17.04 -10.31 6.41
N SER A 326 16.56 -11.18 5.53
CA SER A 326 15.65 -10.86 4.43
C SER A 326 14.21 -10.69 4.90
N MET A 327 13.39 -10.08 4.07
CA MET A 327 12.08 -9.56 4.45
C MET A 327 10.95 -10.17 3.61
N ILE A 328 9.75 -10.28 4.22
CA ILE A 328 8.54 -10.77 3.55
C ILE A 328 7.40 -9.78 3.81
N CYS A 329 6.56 -9.58 2.81
CA CYS A 329 5.24 -8.98 2.97
C CYS A 329 4.16 -9.91 2.41
N ALA A 330 3.28 -10.39 3.27
CA ALA A 330 2.12 -11.18 2.85
C ALA A 330 0.94 -10.25 2.50
N THR A 331 0.21 -10.58 1.43
CA THR A 331 -0.98 -9.85 1.00
C THR A 331 -2.23 -10.71 1.20
N THR A 332 -2.50 -10.99 2.45
CA THR A 332 -3.37 -12.08 2.92
C THR A 332 -4.76 -12.12 2.28
N MET A 333 -5.38 -10.96 2.01
CA MET A 333 -6.69 -10.93 1.36
C MET A 333 -6.62 -11.36 -0.11
N GLY A 334 -5.60 -10.92 -0.85
CA GLY A 334 -5.35 -11.36 -2.23
C GLY A 334 -5.03 -12.86 -2.30
N GLU A 335 -4.29 -13.33 -1.33
CA GLU A 335 -3.83 -14.72 -1.26
C GLU A 335 -4.93 -15.74 -0.88
N HIS A 336 -6.13 -15.29 -0.50
CA HIS A 336 -7.27 -16.18 -0.28
C HIS A 336 -7.68 -16.99 -1.53
N SER A 337 -7.42 -16.46 -2.71
CA SER A 337 -7.73 -17.15 -3.98
C SER A 337 -6.70 -18.22 -4.37
N TYR A 338 -5.55 -18.26 -3.72
CA TYR A 338 -4.51 -19.23 -4.00
C TYR A 338 -4.71 -20.53 -3.19
N PRO A 339 -4.25 -21.67 -3.72
CA PRO A 339 -4.39 -22.97 -3.04
C PRO A 339 -3.52 -23.09 -1.78
N PHE A 340 -2.51 -22.22 -1.63
CA PHE A 340 -1.59 -22.23 -0.50
C PHE A 340 -2.00 -21.20 0.54
N PRO A 341 -1.76 -21.47 1.84
CA PRO A 341 -2.02 -20.50 2.89
C PRO A 341 -1.01 -19.36 2.83
N SER A 342 -1.44 -18.17 3.28
CA SER A 342 -0.55 -17.03 3.49
C SER A 342 0.55 -17.36 4.48
N VAL A 343 1.74 -16.82 4.24
CA VAL A 343 2.95 -17.17 4.98
C VAL A 343 3.12 -16.41 6.29
N HIS A 344 2.37 -15.30 6.51
CA HIS A 344 2.64 -14.31 7.56
C HIS A 344 2.80 -14.92 8.97
N GLY A 345 1.89 -15.80 9.37
CA GLY A 345 1.96 -16.44 10.70
C GLY A 345 3.19 -17.34 10.84
N ARG A 346 3.48 -18.17 9.81
CA ARG A 346 4.65 -19.06 9.79
C ARG A 346 5.95 -18.26 9.77
N ALA A 347 6.02 -17.22 8.94
CA ALA A 347 7.17 -16.33 8.86
C ALA A 347 7.46 -15.62 10.19
N ALA A 348 6.41 -15.10 10.86
CA ALA A 348 6.56 -14.50 12.18
C ALA A 348 7.07 -15.49 13.22
N ARG A 349 6.52 -16.71 13.25
CA ARG A 349 6.98 -17.80 14.15
C ARG A 349 8.42 -18.22 13.86
N ALA A 350 8.84 -18.21 12.60
CA ALA A 350 10.20 -18.50 12.20
C ALA A 350 11.19 -17.36 12.50
N GLY A 351 10.72 -16.18 12.94
CA GLY A 351 11.55 -15.02 13.24
C GLY A 351 11.95 -14.19 12.02
N VAL A 352 11.26 -14.37 10.90
CA VAL A 352 11.46 -13.54 9.70
C VAL A 352 10.85 -12.15 9.91
N LYS A 353 11.48 -11.10 9.40
CA LYS A 353 10.88 -9.77 9.30
C LYS A 353 9.69 -9.84 8.34
N VAL A 354 8.48 -9.82 8.89
CA VAL A 354 7.26 -9.98 8.11
C VAL A 354 6.27 -8.86 8.40
N GLY A 355 5.74 -8.28 7.32
CA GLY A 355 4.62 -7.35 7.33
C GLY A 355 3.45 -7.88 6.51
N ILE A 356 2.36 -7.11 6.49
CA ILE A 356 1.23 -7.31 5.59
C ILE A 356 1.10 -6.13 4.63
N GLY A 357 0.39 -6.35 3.53
CA GLY A 357 0.12 -5.33 2.51
C GLY A 357 -1.22 -5.54 1.81
N ILE A 358 -1.65 -4.52 1.08
CA ILE A 358 -2.89 -4.56 0.28
C ILE A 358 -2.68 -5.31 -1.03
N ASP A 359 -1.51 -5.19 -1.64
CA ASP A 359 -1.20 -5.61 -3.00
C ASP A 359 -1.89 -4.70 -4.03
N THR A 360 -3.08 -5.06 -4.50
CA THR A 360 -3.80 -4.32 -5.54
C THR A 360 -5.10 -3.70 -5.03
N GLY A 361 -5.25 -2.40 -5.22
CA GLY A 361 -6.50 -1.68 -4.97
C GLY A 361 -7.59 -1.92 -6.03
N VAL A 362 -7.31 -2.69 -7.07
CA VAL A 362 -8.27 -3.00 -8.14
C VAL A 362 -9.39 -3.91 -7.65
N ALA A 363 -9.03 -4.91 -6.85
CA ALA A 363 -9.94 -5.95 -6.38
C ALA A 363 -10.26 -5.87 -4.87
N PHE A 364 -9.45 -5.12 -4.12
CA PHE A 364 -9.56 -5.07 -2.66
C PHE A 364 -9.78 -3.65 -2.16
N THR A 365 -10.42 -3.58 -0.99
CA THR A 365 -10.67 -2.30 -0.31
C THR A 365 -9.39 -1.58 0.06
N HIS A 366 -9.44 -0.24 0.08
CA HIS A 366 -8.37 0.59 0.63
C HIS A 366 -8.41 0.68 2.16
N ASP A 367 -9.47 0.18 2.81
CA ASP A 367 -9.57 0.13 4.26
C ASP A 367 -8.55 -0.86 4.85
N TYR A 368 -7.41 -0.34 5.30
CA TYR A 368 -6.30 -1.17 5.76
C TYR A 368 -6.64 -1.93 7.07
N PHE A 369 -7.59 -1.45 7.87
CA PHE A 369 -8.08 -2.20 9.03
C PHE A 369 -8.76 -3.51 8.63
N GLN A 370 -9.42 -3.55 7.46
CA GLN A 370 -9.96 -4.81 6.94
C GLN A 370 -8.86 -5.80 6.56
N HIS A 371 -7.72 -5.33 6.04
CA HIS A 371 -6.56 -6.18 5.77
C HIS A 371 -5.93 -6.72 7.06
N VAL A 372 -5.82 -5.91 8.11
CA VAL A 372 -5.40 -6.34 9.44
C VAL A 372 -6.29 -7.48 9.95
N ARG A 373 -7.60 -7.24 9.96
CA ARG A 373 -8.61 -8.22 10.41
C ARG A 373 -8.60 -9.49 9.55
N GLY A 374 -8.53 -9.31 8.22
CA GLY A 374 -8.45 -10.39 7.26
C GLY A 374 -7.21 -11.26 7.46
N SER A 375 -6.07 -10.67 7.83
CA SER A 375 -4.84 -11.39 8.14
C SER A 375 -4.98 -12.27 9.39
N TYR A 376 -5.64 -11.77 10.42
CA TYR A 376 -5.93 -12.59 11.60
C TYR A 376 -6.82 -13.79 11.25
N TYR A 377 -7.92 -13.56 10.53
CA TYR A 377 -8.81 -14.65 10.13
C TYR A 377 -8.19 -15.61 9.12
N ASN A 378 -7.22 -15.18 8.33
CA ASN A 378 -6.51 -16.04 7.39
C ASN A 378 -5.76 -17.17 8.11
N LEU A 379 -5.29 -16.97 9.35
CA LEU A 379 -4.64 -18.01 10.16
C LEU A 379 -5.54 -19.24 10.35
N PHE A 380 -6.84 -19.04 10.47
CA PHE A 380 -7.78 -20.15 10.72
C PHE A 380 -8.05 -21.04 9.51
N ARG A 381 -7.47 -20.75 8.35
CA ARG A 381 -7.63 -21.56 7.13
C ARG A 381 -6.92 -22.92 7.20
N THR A 382 -5.92 -23.07 8.04
CA THR A 382 -5.14 -24.31 8.20
C THR A 382 -5.03 -24.70 9.67
N ASP A 383 -4.81 -25.98 9.94
CA ASP A 383 -4.63 -26.45 11.34
C ASP A 383 -3.33 -25.88 11.93
N GLU A 384 -2.27 -25.74 11.15
CA GLU A 384 -1.05 -25.06 11.60
C GLU A 384 -1.33 -23.60 11.95
N GLY A 385 -2.05 -22.87 11.09
CA GLY A 385 -2.43 -21.49 11.35
C GLY A 385 -3.29 -21.32 12.59
N LYS A 386 -4.22 -22.25 12.87
CA LYS A 386 -4.99 -22.26 14.12
C LYS A 386 -4.07 -22.40 15.35
N GLN A 387 -3.03 -23.24 15.28
CA GLN A 387 -2.05 -23.35 16.36
C GLN A 387 -1.25 -22.07 16.54
N ILE A 388 -0.89 -21.40 15.46
CA ILE A 388 -0.23 -20.07 15.50
C ILE A 388 -1.15 -19.04 16.15
N ALA A 389 -2.44 -19.01 15.76
CA ALA A 389 -3.43 -18.07 16.30
C ALA A 389 -3.64 -18.20 17.81
N LEU A 390 -3.39 -19.39 18.42
CA LEU A 390 -3.45 -19.55 19.89
C LEU A 390 -2.36 -18.76 20.64
N SER A 391 -1.26 -18.42 19.97
CA SER A 391 -0.14 -17.68 20.56
C SER A 391 0.04 -16.26 19.97
N MET A 392 -0.83 -15.85 19.06
CA MET A 392 -0.78 -14.55 18.37
C MET A 392 -1.97 -13.72 18.80
N SER A 393 -1.71 -12.54 19.33
CA SER A 393 -2.74 -11.57 19.73
C SER A 393 -3.19 -10.71 18.56
N ALA A 394 -4.28 -9.96 18.73
CA ALA A 394 -4.68 -8.91 17.79
C ALA A 394 -3.62 -7.80 17.68
N GLU A 395 -2.91 -7.51 18.77
CA GLU A 395 -1.77 -6.57 18.76
C GLU A 395 -0.64 -7.05 17.87
N ASP A 396 -0.32 -8.35 17.87
CA ASP A 396 0.70 -8.92 16.97
C ASP A 396 0.36 -8.73 15.51
N VAL A 397 -0.91 -8.92 15.14
CA VAL A 397 -1.36 -8.71 13.74
C VAL A 397 -1.40 -7.22 13.40
N LEU A 398 -1.83 -6.37 14.32
CA LEU A 398 -1.79 -4.92 14.15
C LEU A 398 -0.33 -4.44 13.97
N ASN A 399 0.59 -5.03 14.71
CA ASN A 399 2.02 -4.75 14.58
C ASN A 399 2.60 -5.23 13.22
N MET A 400 2.04 -6.27 12.60
CA MET A 400 2.38 -6.65 11.21
C MET A 400 1.95 -5.60 10.17
N ALA A 401 1.00 -4.73 10.51
CA ALA A 401 0.60 -3.59 9.70
C ALA A 401 1.29 -2.28 10.13
N SER A 402 2.23 -2.31 11.07
CA SER A 402 2.90 -1.13 11.61
C SER A 402 4.39 -1.38 11.87
N GLY A 403 4.79 -1.69 13.09
CA GLY A 403 6.22 -1.83 13.45
C GLY A 403 6.93 -2.97 12.74
N ARG A 404 6.31 -4.15 12.64
CA ARG A 404 6.89 -5.28 11.89
C ARG A 404 6.93 -5.01 10.38
N ALA A 405 5.88 -4.39 9.83
CA ALA A 405 5.88 -3.97 8.42
C ALA A 405 6.95 -2.90 8.16
N ALA A 406 7.12 -1.94 9.08
CA ALA A 406 8.20 -0.97 8.99
C ALA A 406 9.57 -1.64 8.94
N ALA A 407 9.81 -2.65 9.78
CA ALA A 407 11.03 -3.46 9.72
C ALA A 407 11.15 -4.24 8.40
N ALA A 408 10.03 -4.76 7.86
CA ALA A 408 10.00 -5.50 6.59
C ALA A 408 10.20 -4.64 5.35
N ILE A 409 10.14 -3.31 5.45
CA ILE A 409 10.50 -2.36 4.38
C ILE A 409 11.70 -1.48 4.74
N ARG A 410 12.43 -1.83 5.79
CA ARG A 410 13.61 -1.11 6.33
C ARG A 410 13.32 0.34 6.76
N GLU A 411 12.07 0.67 7.14
CA GLU A 411 11.69 2.00 7.62
C GLU A 411 11.73 2.05 9.17
N ALA A 412 12.92 2.02 9.73
CA ALA A 412 13.13 1.98 11.17
C ALA A 412 12.60 3.22 11.93
N ARG A 413 12.29 4.31 11.21
CA ARG A 413 11.79 5.55 11.81
C ARG A 413 10.29 5.52 12.11
N ALA A 414 9.53 4.59 11.52
CA ALA A 414 8.07 4.50 11.63
C ALA A 414 7.61 3.29 12.46
N GLY A 415 6.31 3.15 12.62
CA GLY A 415 5.62 1.95 13.08
C GLY A 415 5.45 1.79 14.58
N THR A 416 5.96 2.72 15.40
CA THR A 416 5.72 2.76 16.85
C THR A 416 5.56 4.19 17.35
N ILE A 417 4.83 4.38 18.45
CA ILE A 417 4.84 5.64 19.19
C ILE A 417 5.92 5.56 20.26
N SER A 418 7.11 6.04 19.92
CA SER A 418 8.27 6.09 20.81
C SER A 418 9.03 7.39 20.59
N VAL A 419 9.66 7.92 21.63
CA VAL A 419 10.47 9.16 21.53
C VAL A 419 11.59 8.96 20.51
N GLY A 420 11.75 9.93 19.61
CA GLY A 420 12.74 9.92 18.53
C GLY A 420 12.23 9.34 17.20
N LYS A 421 11.12 8.61 17.20
CA LYS A 421 10.50 8.11 15.97
C LYS A 421 9.84 9.23 15.17
N ARG A 422 9.69 9.01 13.87
CA ARG A 422 8.93 9.92 12.98
C ARG A 422 7.49 10.03 13.49
N ALA A 423 6.96 11.23 13.51
CA ALA A 423 5.61 11.51 14.00
C ALA A 423 4.56 11.11 12.95
N ASP A 424 4.45 9.82 12.69
CA ASP A 424 3.42 9.17 11.89
C ASP A 424 2.40 8.58 12.85
N VAL A 425 1.28 9.24 13.04
CA VAL A 425 0.29 8.82 14.02
C VAL A 425 -1.14 8.99 13.51
N LEU A 426 -2.00 8.10 13.99
CA LEU A 426 -3.44 8.06 13.70
C LEU A 426 -4.23 8.34 14.96
N LEU A 427 -5.21 9.23 14.87
CA LEU A 427 -6.18 9.47 15.93
C LEU A 427 -7.53 8.91 15.49
N LEU A 428 -8.08 8.00 16.29
CA LEU A 428 -9.33 7.30 16.00
C LEU A 428 -10.43 7.76 16.96
N ARG A 429 -11.61 8.03 16.40
CA ARG A 429 -12.84 8.23 17.18
C ARG A 429 -13.34 6.90 17.74
N THR A 430 -13.98 6.97 18.89
CA THR A 430 -14.54 5.80 19.57
C THR A 430 -16.02 5.99 19.95
N ASP A 431 -16.67 7.01 19.39
CA ASP A 431 -18.02 7.45 19.71
C ASP A 431 -19.14 6.66 19.01
N ARG A 432 -18.78 5.73 18.13
CA ARG A 432 -19.77 4.84 17.51
C ARG A 432 -20.38 3.90 18.53
N LEU A 433 -21.69 3.69 18.45
CA LEU A 433 -22.44 2.81 19.34
C LEU A 433 -21.92 1.37 19.34
N ASP A 434 -21.45 0.87 18.20
CA ASP A 434 -20.91 -0.47 18.01
C ASP A 434 -19.39 -0.57 18.26
N PHE A 435 -18.75 0.51 18.72
CA PHE A 435 -17.34 0.48 19.11
C PHE A 435 -17.23 0.09 20.60
N PRO A 436 -16.84 -1.14 20.93
CA PRO A 436 -16.99 -1.66 22.28
C PRO A 436 -16.04 -1.00 23.28
N VAL A 437 -16.50 -0.89 24.51
CA VAL A 437 -15.63 -0.53 25.64
C VAL A 437 -14.90 -1.79 26.10
N MET A 438 -13.67 -1.97 25.62
CA MET A 438 -12.78 -3.08 26.01
C MET A 438 -11.55 -2.55 26.73
N ARG A 439 -10.93 -3.39 27.55
CA ARG A 439 -9.69 -2.99 28.26
C ARG A 439 -8.49 -2.98 27.33
N ALA A 440 -8.37 -3.96 26.42
CA ALA A 440 -7.29 -4.03 25.45
C ALA A 440 -7.62 -3.16 24.24
N LEU A 441 -6.82 -2.14 24.01
CA LEU A 441 -7.03 -1.17 22.93
C LEU A 441 -6.76 -1.78 21.57
N ALA A 442 -5.71 -2.62 21.47
CA ALA A 442 -5.32 -3.25 20.22
C ALA A 442 -6.42 -4.18 19.68
N GLU A 443 -7.08 -4.95 20.54
CA GLU A 443 -8.23 -5.79 20.17
C GLU A 443 -9.41 -4.97 19.68
N ARG A 444 -9.69 -3.81 20.30
CA ARG A 444 -10.74 -2.90 19.83
C ARG A 444 -10.44 -2.43 18.42
N VAL A 445 -9.22 -1.95 18.18
CA VAL A 445 -8.81 -1.41 16.89
C VAL A 445 -8.79 -2.51 15.83
N ALA A 446 -8.11 -3.63 16.07
CA ALA A 446 -7.97 -4.68 15.07
C ALA A 446 -9.31 -5.29 14.65
N ASN A 447 -10.25 -5.47 15.61
CA ASN A 447 -11.51 -6.16 15.34
C ASN A 447 -12.65 -5.23 14.90
N PHE A 448 -12.66 -3.95 15.30
CA PHE A 448 -13.84 -3.11 15.15
C PHE A 448 -13.59 -1.79 14.41
N SER A 449 -12.35 -1.34 14.23
CA SER A 449 -12.06 -0.09 13.52
C SER A 449 -12.18 -0.25 12.00
N SER A 450 -12.41 0.88 11.36
CA SER A 450 -12.36 1.08 9.92
C SER A 450 -11.73 2.44 9.62
N TYR A 451 -11.40 2.70 8.34
CA TYR A 451 -10.83 4.00 7.95
C TYR A 451 -11.80 5.18 8.22
N SER A 452 -13.10 4.92 8.36
CA SER A 452 -14.10 5.95 8.72
C SER A 452 -13.97 6.43 10.18
N ASP A 453 -13.29 5.67 11.03
CA ASP A 453 -13.03 6.06 12.42
C ASP A 453 -11.82 6.98 12.55
N LEU A 454 -11.00 7.09 11.48
CA LEU A 454 -9.86 8.00 11.46
C LEU A 454 -10.31 9.46 11.47
N ASP A 455 -10.17 10.10 12.61
CA ASP A 455 -10.35 11.53 12.78
C ASP A 455 -9.21 12.30 12.13
N SER A 456 -7.97 11.98 12.51
CA SER A 456 -6.80 12.69 12.07
C SER A 456 -5.64 11.76 11.76
N VAL A 457 -4.84 12.13 10.76
CA VAL A 457 -3.61 11.43 10.33
C VAL A 457 -2.49 12.44 10.21
N TRP A 458 -1.38 12.17 10.88
CA TRP A 458 -0.14 12.93 10.73
C TRP A 458 0.91 12.06 10.06
N VAL A 459 1.63 12.67 9.15
CA VAL A 459 2.81 12.09 8.47
C VAL A 459 3.98 13.02 8.72
N ALA A 460 5.03 12.52 9.34
CA ALA A 460 6.18 13.32 9.78
C ALA A 460 5.75 14.59 10.53
N GLY A 461 4.76 14.48 11.42
CA GLY A 461 4.21 15.58 12.21
C GLY A 461 3.32 16.57 11.44
N VAL A 462 3.13 16.37 10.13
CA VAL A 462 2.25 17.20 9.31
C VAL A 462 0.87 16.57 9.24
N ALA A 463 -0.17 17.31 9.64
CA ALA A 463 -1.55 16.86 9.54
C ALA A 463 -1.95 16.71 8.06
N ARG A 464 -2.26 15.50 7.64
CA ARG A 464 -2.75 15.15 6.30
C ARG A 464 -4.26 14.93 6.27
N LYS A 465 -4.83 14.50 7.39
CA LYS A 465 -6.28 14.37 7.60
C LYS A 465 -6.64 15.02 8.93
N ARG A 466 -7.77 15.73 8.97
CA ARG A 466 -8.35 16.36 10.15
C ARG A 466 -9.87 16.28 10.07
N ASP A 467 -10.51 16.01 11.19
CA ASP A 467 -11.98 15.91 11.27
C ASP A 467 -12.55 14.98 10.19
N GLY A 468 -11.84 13.90 9.90
CA GLY A 468 -12.20 12.92 8.87
C GLY A 468 -12.00 13.38 7.42
N ARG A 469 -11.31 14.52 7.15
CA ARG A 469 -11.14 15.11 5.81
C ARG A 469 -9.67 15.33 5.49
N MET A 470 -9.31 15.10 4.23
CA MET A 470 -7.97 15.38 3.74
C MET A 470 -7.69 16.87 3.75
N VAL A 471 -6.53 17.26 4.31
CA VAL A 471 -6.12 18.66 4.45
C VAL A 471 -5.56 19.19 3.14
N GLY A 472 -6.08 20.34 2.68
CA GLY A 472 -5.55 21.05 1.50
C GLY A 472 -5.82 20.37 0.16
N VAL A 473 -6.71 19.38 0.09
CA VAL A 473 -7.05 18.64 -1.13
C VAL A 473 -8.53 18.80 -1.47
N ASP A 474 -8.83 19.27 -2.66
CA ASP A 474 -10.18 19.18 -3.22
C ASP A 474 -10.42 17.76 -3.76
N MET A 475 -10.93 16.89 -2.89
CA MET A 475 -11.20 15.49 -3.20
C MET A 475 -12.25 15.33 -4.30
N ALA A 476 -13.20 16.25 -4.44
CA ALA A 476 -14.23 16.20 -5.48
C ALA A 476 -13.64 16.50 -6.86
N ALA A 477 -12.84 17.54 -6.97
CA ALA A 477 -12.14 17.87 -8.21
C ALA A 477 -11.10 16.79 -8.58
N LEU A 478 -10.40 16.25 -7.60
CA LEU A 478 -9.46 15.13 -7.82
C LEU A 478 -10.19 13.90 -8.38
N LYS A 479 -11.32 13.52 -7.77
CA LYS A 479 -12.15 12.39 -8.23
C LYS A 479 -12.61 12.57 -9.68
N GLN A 480 -13.00 13.78 -10.08
CA GLN A 480 -13.40 14.05 -11.48
C GLN A 480 -12.23 13.81 -12.45
N LYS A 481 -11.03 14.30 -12.12
CA LYS A 481 -9.82 14.06 -12.93
C LYS A 481 -9.46 12.58 -13.03
N VAL A 482 -9.51 11.86 -11.90
CA VAL A 482 -9.23 10.42 -11.85
C VAL A 482 -10.24 9.66 -12.70
N ASN A 483 -11.54 9.96 -12.59
CA ASN A 483 -12.57 9.29 -13.39
C ASN A 483 -12.34 9.52 -14.90
N ALA A 484 -12.09 10.75 -15.32
CA ALA A 484 -11.83 11.04 -16.73
C ALA A 484 -10.57 10.32 -17.26
N MET A 485 -9.52 10.22 -16.44
CA MET A 485 -8.31 9.46 -16.77
C MET A 485 -8.63 7.96 -16.90
N THR A 486 -9.29 7.37 -15.91
CA THR A 486 -9.56 5.92 -15.89
C THR A 486 -10.51 5.50 -17.01
N GLU A 487 -11.56 6.28 -17.30
CA GLU A 487 -12.44 6.05 -18.44
C GLU A 487 -11.68 6.03 -19.77
N ARG A 488 -10.77 7.00 -19.99
CA ARG A 488 -9.94 7.04 -21.19
C ARG A 488 -8.97 5.85 -21.26
N LEU A 489 -8.29 5.53 -20.17
CA LEU A 489 -7.35 4.41 -20.12
C LEU A 489 -8.05 3.09 -20.42
N HIS A 490 -9.23 2.85 -19.85
CA HIS A 490 -10.00 1.64 -20.11
C HIS A 490 -10.48 1.60 -21.57
N ALA A 491 -10.98 2.71 -22.12
CA ALA A 491 -11.37 2.77 -23.53
C ALA A 491 -10.20 2.44 -24.48
N GLN A 492 -8.99 2.89 -24.16
CA GLN A 492 -7.79 2.55 -24.93
C GLN A 492 -7.40 1.07 -24.74
N ALA A 493 -7.46 0.57 -23.51
CA ALA A 493 -7.16 -0.82 -23.20
C ALA A 493 -8.09 -1.81 -23.93
N ASP A 494 -9.36 -1.45 -24.10
CA ASP A 494 -10.35 -2.25 -24.84
C ASP A 494 -10.03 -2.38 -26.35
N THR A 495 -9.20 -1.50 -26.90
CA THR A 495 -8.73 -1.62 -28.30
C THR A 495 -7.61 -2.66 -28.47
N ILE A 496 -7.00 -3.14 -27.40
CA ILE A 496 -5.87 -4.07 -27.42
C ILE A 496 -6.38 -5.52 -27.48
N ARG A 497 -5.82 -6.29 -28.39
CA ARG A 497 -6.18 -7.71 -28.58
C ARG A 497 -5.06 -8.61 -28.08
N LEU A 498 -5.33 -9.33 -26.99
CA LEU A 498 -4.43 -10.37 -26.46
C LEU A 498 -5.02 -11.75 -26.82
N THR A 499 -4.22 -12.63 -27.47
CA THR A 499 -4.66 -13.95 -27.97
C THR A 499 -3.72 -15.08 -27.51
#